data_ef50e464d7e8550e1a8b20267b093a26
#
_entry.id   ef50e464d7e8550e1a8b20267b093a26
#
_cell.length_a   1.000
_cell.length_b   1.000
_cell.length_c   1.000
_cell.angle_alpha   90.00
_cell.angle_beta   90.00
_cell.angle_gamma   90.00
#
_symmetry.space_group_name_H-M   'P 1'
#
loop_
_entity.id
_entity.type
_entity.pdbx_description
1 polymer ?
#
loop_
_entity_poly.entity_id
_entity_poly.type
_entity_poly.pdbx_seq_one_letter_code
_entity_poly.pdbx_strand_id
1 'polypeptide(L)'
;MTDTIREQLRRMLTDRADRLGDGDLTESRPLECIVHGEAISARVYERFNGTLVFAIDAFVDDVPMDPSIIEWVATRSGVMPFTTIHLDRDRRDPTGTARLLVSHTLKADAIEDHELDEVLSTLTYVTRRTRRRMEELITAGDPPSLRPPSGAVATSVDPEPDEFEELDDDEDIESGTVAVRSVPAGRGLEALLGELDNLTGLAPAKDEIRGLIAAQEVARMRGLKGLAAAVPSPHLVFVGNPGTGKTTVARIVGELYREIGLLPTGHLVETDRSGLVAAYLGQTALKTKAVCERALGGVLFIDEAYSLAGRRDDYGSEAIDALLTFMENHRGEFAVVVAGYPEEMGNFLGSNPGLNSRFDLTVPFPDYSAGELESIFCDLVREHDYDLDDDALVQLRSLLGSWPRHRGFGNGREVRRLFHTVVRNQAELVTEGGAINTQLLRTIPAAAIPTPIPVSVPPRGARNYGGYL
;
A
#
# COMPACT_ATOMS: atom_id res chain seq x y z
N MET A 1 -41.14 9.79 -5.32
CA MET A 1 -39.67 10.00 -5.09
C MET A 1 -38.87 8.98 -5.87
N THR A 2 -39.08 7.70 -5.69
CA THR A 2 -38.35 6.63 -6.40
C THR A 2 -38.44 6.72 -7.92
N ASP A 3 -39.61 7.01 -8.47
CA ASP A 3 -39.81 7.12 -9.94
C ASP A 3 -39.13 8.36 -10.52
N THR A 4 -39.05 9.44 -9.76
CA THR A 4 -38.29 10.65 -10.17
C THR A 4 -36.77 10.37 -10.23
N ILE A 5 -36.25 9.62 -9.27
CA ILE A 5 -34.85 9.22 -9.22
C ILE A 5 -34.52 8.28 -10.39
N ARG A 6 -35.40 7.28 -10.66
CA ARG A 6 -35.22 6.38 -11.81
C ARG A 6 -35.18 7.12 -13.14
N GLU A 7 -36.08 8.09 -13.32
CA GLU A 7 -36.13 8.90 -14.53
C GLU A 7 -34.90 9.75 -14.71
N GLN A 8 -34.37 10.33 -13.62
CA GLN A 8 -33.10 11.08 -13.63
C GLN A 8 -31.91 10.16 -14.03
N LEU A 9 -31.77 9.02 -13.36
CA LEU A 9 -30.70 8.05 -13.65
C LEU A 9 -30.81 7.48 -15.06
N ARG A 10 -32.04 7.25 -15.55
CA ARG A 10 -32.25 6.82 -16.94
C ARG A 10 -31.72 7.86 -17.93
N ARG A 11 -31.98 9.15 -17.71
CA ARG A 11 -31.44 10.23 -18.56
C ARG A 11 -29.91 10.27 -18.52
N MET A 12 -29.32 10.21 -17.33
CA MET A 12 -27.88 10.21 -17.16
C MET A 12 -27.19 9.03 -17.88
N LEU A 13 -27.81 7.85 -17.85
CA LEU A 13 -27.31 6.68 -18.60
C LEU A 13 -27.56 6.83 -20.11
N THR A 14 -28.70 7.38 -20.53
CA THR A 14 -29.00 7.58 -21.96
C THR A 14 -27.99 8.49 -22.64
N ASP A 15 -27.54 9.53 -21.94
CA ASP A 15 -26.55 10.49 -22.47
C ASP A 15 -25.16 9.86 -22.67
N ARG A 16 -24.88 8.72 -22.04
CA ARG A 16 -23.58 8.04 -22.01
C ARG A 16 -23.56 6.71 -22.77
N ALA A 17 -24.72 6.16 -23.07
CA ALA A 17 -24.82 4.85 -23.70
C ALA A 17 -24.57 4.91 -25.21
N ASP A 18 -23.71 4.02 -25.71
CA ASP A 18 -23.53 3.77 -27.15
C ASP A 18 -24.80 3.17 -27.75
N ARG A 19 -25.50 2.38 -26.96
CA ARG A 19 -26.79 1.75 -27.29
C ARG A 19 -27.63 1.55 -26.03
N LEU A 20 -28.88 1.95 -26.09
CA LEU A 20 -29.86 1.77 -25.01
C LEU A 20 -30.81 0.60 -25.35
N GLY A 21 -31.00 -0.30 -24.40
CA GLY A 21 -31.96 -1.39 -24.47
C GLY A 21 -33.28 -1.06 -23.78
N ASP A 22 -34.12 -2.06 -23.66
CA ASP A 22 -35.39 -1.96 -22.93
C ASP A 22 -35.19 -2.19 -21.44
N GLY A 23 -35.91 -1.42 -20.61
CA GLY A 23 -35.89 -1.54 -19.15
C GLY A 23 -36.42 -0.28 -18.47
N ASP A 24 -36.76 -0.39 -17.20
CA ASP A 24 -37.29 0.70 -16.38
C ASP A 24 -36.51 0.92 -15.07
N LEU A 25 -35.29 0.39 -15.00
CA LEU A 25 -34.37 0.46 -13.84
C LEU A 25 -34.98 -0.20 -12.56
N THR A 26 -35.88 -1.15 -12.69
CA THR A 26 -36.36 -1.94 -11.55
C THR A 26 -35.59 -3.24 -11.39
N GLU A 27 -35.70 -3.91 -10.24
CA GLU A 27 -35.09 -5.24 -10.04
C GLU A 27 -35.59 -6.29 -11.04
N SER A 28 -36.87 -6.23 -11.40
CA SER A 28 -37.51 -7.16 -12.33
C SER A 28 -37.30 -6.80 -13.81
N ARG A 29 -36.97 -5.54 -14.10
CA ARG A 29 -36.73 -5.01 -15.43
C ARG A 29 -35.56 -4.03 -15.40
N PRO A 30 -34.30 -4.53 -15.23
CA PRO A 30 -33.14 -3.68 -15.27
C PRO A 30 -33.00 -3.02 -16.65
N LEU A 31 -32.35 -1.85 -16.68
CA LEU A 31 -32.06 -1.18 -17.94
C LEU A 31 -30.76 -1.76 -18.53
N GLU A 32 -30.90 -2.41 -19.65
CA GLU A 32 -29.76 -2.94 -20.41
C GLU A 32 -29.24 -1.86 -21.35
N CYS A 33 -27.93 -1.64 -21.37
CA CYS A 33 -27.31 -0.71 -22.31
C CYS A 33 -25.86 -1.10 -22.62
N ILE A 34 -25.30 -0.50 -23.65
CA ILE A 34 -23.87 -0.62 -24.00
C ILE A 34 -23.23 0.72 -23.70
N VAL A 35 -22.17 0.73 -22.91
CA VAL A 35 -21.41 1.93 -22.56
C VAL A 35 -19.94 1.65 -22.81
N HIS A 36 -19.28 2.48 -23.60
CA HIS A 36 -17.88 2.30 -24.01
C HIS A 36 -17.60 0.90 -24.61
N GLY A 37 -18.59 0.32 -25.28
CA GLY A 37 -18.52 -1.00 -25.89
C GLY A 37 -18.73 -2.17 -24.93
N GLU A 38 -19.02 -1.94 -23.65
CA GLU A 38 -19.31 -2.97 -22.64
C GLU A 38 -20.82 -3.06 -22.37
N ALA A 39 -21.33 -4.29 -22.29
CA ALA A 39 -22.72 -4.54 -21.90
C ALA A 39 -22.90 -4.34 -20.40
N ILE A 40 -23.79 -3.46 -20.03
CA ILE A 40 -24.14 -3.19 -18.62
C ILE A 40 -25.64 -3.36 -18.38
N SER A 41 -25.97 -3.75 -17.14
CA SER A 41 -27.31 -3.86 -16.62
C SER A 41 -27.43 -2.97 -15.39
N ALA A 42 -28.36 -2.02 -15.40
CA ALA A 42 -28.53 -1.06 -14.33
C ALA A 42 -29.91 -1.18 -13.67
N ARG A 43 -29.94 -1.11 -12.33
CA ARG A 43 -31.18 -1.24 -11.55
C ARG A 43 -31.17 -0.39 -10.29
N VAL A 44 -32.35 0.03 -9.83
CA VAL A 44 -32.58 0.71 -8.56
C VAL A 44 -33.43 -0.16 -7.66
N TYR A 45 -32.96 -0.43 -6.45
CA TYR A 45 -33.72 -1.18 -5.45
C TYR A 45 -33.60 -0.54 -4.06
N GLU A 46 -34.50 -0.90 -3.18
CA GLU A 46 -34.55 -0.40 -1.81
C GLU A 46 -34.02 -1.47 -0.85
N ARG A 47 -33.06 -1.11 0.01
CA ARG A 47 -32.61 -1.98 1.10
C ARG A 47 -33.58 -1.96 2.27
N PHE A 48 -33.48 -2.94 3.17
CA PHE A 48 -34.32 -3.07 4.36
C PHE A 48 -34.34 -1.83 5.28
N ASN A 49 -33.33 -0.96 5.19
CA ASN A 49 -33.24 0.29 5.95
C ASN A 49 -33.87 1.50 5.22
N GLY A 50 -34.56 1.30 4.11
CA GLY A 50 -35.16 2.37 3.32
C GLY A 50 -34.20 3.12 2.38
N THR A 51 -32.92 2.73 2.30
CA THR A 51 -31.94 3.36 1.39
C THR A 51 -32.15 2.87 -0.03
N LEU A 52 -32.29 3.79 -0.97
CA LEU A 52 -32.32 3.48 -2.41
C LEU A 52 -30.87 3.28 -2.91
N VAL A 53 -30.64 2.16 -3.57
CA VAL A 53 -29.35 1.77 -4.13
C VAL A 53 -29.47 1.67 -5.64
N PHE A 54 -28.54 2.29 -6.33
CA PHE A 54 -28.32 2.14 -7.76
C PHE A 54 -27.18 1.15 -7.99
N ALA A 55 -27.50 0.01 -8.59
CA ALA A 55 -26.51 -1.03 -8.93
C ALA A 55 -26.30 -1.07 -10.43
N ILE A 56 -25.07 -1.18 -10.83
CA ILE A 56 -24.64 -1.33 -12.22
C ILE A 56 -23.76 -2.57 -12.30
N ASP A 57 -24.17 -3.52 -13.13
CA ASP A 57 -23.48 -4.78 -13.37
C ASP A 57 -22.95 -4.78 -14.80
N ALA A 58 -21.65 -4.94 -14.97
CA ALA A 58 -21.02 -5.13 -16.28
C ALA A 58 -20.78 -6.62 -16.52
N PHE A 59 -21.22 -7.11 -17.68
CA PHE A 59 -21.03 -8.50 -18.08
C PHE A 59 -19.62 -8.71 -18.63
N VAL A 60 -18.90 -9.65 -18.05
CA VAL A 60 -17.55 -10.02 -18.51
C VAL A 60 -17.64 -11.14 -19.54
N ASP A 61 -18.08 -12.33 -19.11
CA ASP A 61 -18.24 -13.52 -19.95
C ASP A 61 -19.01 -14.62 -19.23
N ASP A 62 -19.44 -15.66 -19.96
CA ASP A 62 -19.90 -16.92 -19.41
C ASP A 62 -18.68 -17.83 -19.21
N VAL A 63 -18.33 -18.13 -17.97
CA VAL A 63 -17.12 -18.87 -17.60
C VAL A 63 -17.45 -20.25 -17.04
N PRO A 64 -16.62 -21.28 -17.28
CA PRO A 64 -16.81 -22.58 -16.67
C PRO A 64 -16.64 -22.49 -15.14
N MET A 65 -17.40 -23.32 -14.42
CA MET A 65 -17.29 -23.42 -12.94
C MET A 65 -16.06 -24.27 -12.56
N ASP A 66 -14.89 -23.80 -12.95
CA ASP A 66 -13.61 -24.40 -12.62
C ASP A 66 -13.09 -23.89 -11.25
N PRO A 67 -12.48 -24.75 -10.42
CA PRO A 67 -11.93 -24.35 -9.12
C PRO A 67 -10.95 -23.19 -9.19
N SER A 68 -10.14 -23.07 -10.22
CA SER A 68 -9.16 -21.99 -10.40
C SER A 68 -9.85 -20.64 -10.65
N ILE A 69 -10.93 -20.64 -11.43
CA ILE A 69 -11.76 -19.45 -11.69
C ILE A 69 -12.52 -19.06 -10.43
N ILE A 70 -13.09 -20.02 -9.71
CA ILE A 70 -13.80 -19.76 -8.44
C ILE A 70 -12.84 -19.14 -7.42
N GLU A 71 -11.66 -19.72 -7.25
CA GLU A 71 -10.62 -19.22 -6.34
C GLU A 71 -10.17 -17.81 -6.75
N TRP A 72 -9.93 -17.60 -8.05
CA TRP A 72 -9.54 -16.30 -8.56
C TRP A 72 -10.61 -15.22 -8.28
N VAL A 73 -11.89 -15.52 -8.51
CA VAL A 73 -13.00 -14.60 -8.21
C VAL A 73 -13.11 -14.37 -6.70
N ALA A 74 -13.05 -15.42 -5.88
CA ALA A 74 -13.16 -15.31 -4.43
C ALA A 74 -12.04 -14.44 -3.81
N THR A 75 -10.82 -14.51 -4.36
CA THR A 75 -9.69 -13.71 -3.87
C THR A 75 -9.72 -12.26 -4.33
N ARG A 76 -10.53 -11.93 -5.35
CA ARG A 76 -10.62 -10.57 -5.92
C ARG A 76 -11.93 -9.84 -5.65
N SER A 77 -12.93 -10.55 -5.15
CA SER A 77 -14.16 -9.93 -4.66
C SER A 77 -13.81 -8.99 -3.51
N GLY A 78 -14.01 -7.68 -3.71
CA GLY A 78 -13.74 -6.65 -2.69
C GLY A 78 -12.38 -5.94 -2.77
N VAL A 79 -11.59 -6.16 -3.82
CA VAL A 79 -10.30 -5.47 -4.02
C VAL A 79 -10.48 -4.00 -4.45
N MET A 80 -11.66 -3.62 -4.94
CA MET A 80 -11.97 -2.23 -5.31
C MET A 80 -13.12 -1.69 -4.46
N PRO A 81 -13.06 -0.43 -3.99
CA PRO A 81 -14.15 0.20 -3.27
C PRO A 81 -15.42 0.19 -4.15
N PHE A 82 -16.53 -0.28 -3.60
CA PHE A 82 -17.84 -0.35 -4.25
C PHE A 82 -17.95 -1.20 -5.53
N THR A 83 -16.85 -1.83 -5.97
CA THR A 83 -16.83 -2.71 -7.14
C THR A 83 -16.52 -4.14 -6.70
N THR A 84 -17.40 -5.07 -7.03
CA THR A 84 -17.24 -6.49 -6.72
C THR A 84 -17.22 -7.31 -8.01
N ILE A 85 -16.35 -8.32 -8.04
CA ILE A 85 -16.35 -9.34 -9.09
C ILE A 85 -17.03 -10.56 -8.51
N HIS A 86 -18.07 -11.07 -9.16
CA HIS A 86 -18.79 -12.23 -8.67
C HIS A 86 -19.31 -13.12 -9.81
N LEU A 87 -19.60 -14.38 -9.46
CA LEU A 87 -20.21 -15.34 -10.35
C LEU A 87 -21.72 -15.40 -10.07
N ASP A 88 -22.52 -15.12 -11.08
CA ASP A 88 -23.95 -15.33 -11.05
C ASP A 88 -24.31 -16.63 -11.75
N ARG A 89 -24.85 -17.59 -11.02
CA ARG A 89 -25.24 -18.88 -11.52
C ARG A 89 -26.75 -18.95 -11.67
N ASP A 90 -27.22 -19.03 -12.90
CA ASP A 90 -28.60 -19.44 -13.11
C ASP A 90 -28.77 -20.89 -12.66
N ARG A 91 -29.63 -21.13 -11.65
CA ARG A 91 -29.92 -22.47 -11.11
C ARG A 91 -30.52 -23.42 -12.15
N ARG A 92 -30.85 -22.96 -13.34
CA ARG A 92 -31.46 -23.71 -14.43
C ARG A 92 -30.49 -24.01 -15.58
N ASP A 93 -29.25 -23.53 -15.52
CA ASP A 93 -28.26 -23.77 -16.57
C ASP A 93 -27.61 -25.14 -16.42
N PRO A 94 -27.87 -26.10 -17.35
CA PRO A 94 -27.29 -27.43 -17.32
C PRO A 94 -25.84 -27.46 -17.82
N THR A 95 -25.29 -26.36 -18.37
CA THR A 95 -23.97 -26.33 -19.02
C THR A 95 -22.81 -26.28 -18.01
N GLY A 96 -23.08 -25.99 -16.74
CA GLY A 96 -22.05 -25.85 -15.72
C GLY A 96 -21.25 -24.58 -15.83
N THR A 97 -21.74 -23.58 -16.58
CA THR A 97 -21.17 -22.25 -16.65
C THR A 97 -21.82 -21.29 -15.66
N ALA A 98 -21.14 -20.17 -15.36
CA ALA A 98 -21.69 -19.06 -14.59
C ALA A 98 -21.35 -17.74 -15.29
N ARG A 99 -22.23 -16.76 -15.14
CA ARG A 99 -21.94 -15.39 -15.59
C ARG A 99 -20.94 -14.74 -14.66
N LEU A 100 -19.85 -14.26 -15.23
CA LEU A 100 -18.90 -13.44 -14.50
C LEU A 100 -19.30 -11.98 -14.66
N LEU A 101 -19.57 -11.33 -13.53
CA LEU A 101 -20.05 -9.96 -13.47
C LEU A 101 -19.07 -9.09 -12.66
N VAL A 102 -18.94 -7.84 -13.07
CA VAL A 102 -18.32 -6.77 -12.30
C VAL A 102 -19.43 -5.81 -11.89
N SER A 103 -19.71 -5.73 -10.59
CA SER A 103 -20.80 -4.93 -10.05
C SER A 103 -20.28 -3.73 -9.28
N HIS A 104 -20.97 -2.60 -9.43
CA HIS A 104 -20.77 -1.40 -8.64
C HIS A 104 -22.10 -0.91 -8.07
N THR A 105 -22.08 -0.43 -6.83
CA THR A 105 -23.29 0.07 -6.16
C THR A 105 -23.09 1.48 -5.62
N LEU A 106 -24.06 2.35 -5.89
CA LEU A 106 -24.11 3.73 -5.45
C LEU A 106 -25.39 4.03 -4.69
N LYS A 107 -25.40 5.11 -3.93
CA LYS A 107 -26.60 5.62 -3.28
C LYS A 107 -27.44 6.39 -4.30
N ALA A 108 -28.61 5.88 -4.67
CA ALA A 108 -29.38 6.33 -5.83
C ALA A 108 -29.89 7.79 -5.75
N ASP A 109 -30.05 8.33 -4.53
CA ASP A 109 -30.62 9.67 -4.27
C ASP A 109 -29.55 10.79 -4.25
N ALA A 110 -28.26 10.45 -4.42
CA ALA A 110 -27.16 11.38 -4.29
C ALA A 110 -26.15 11.33 -5.44
N ILE A 111 -26.47 10.65 -6.56
CA ILE A 111 -25.53 10.48 -7.69
C ILE A 111 -25.44 11.77 -8.51
N GLU A 112 -24.22 12.26 -8.70
CA GLU A 112 -23.90 13.36 -9.59
C GLU A 112 -23.37 12.84 -10.95
N ASP A 113 -23.44 13.70 -12.00
CA ASP A 113 -23.03 13.33 -13.36
C ASP A 113 -21.58 12.84 -13.44
N HIS A 114 -20.67 13.49 -12.74
CA HIS A 114 -19.25 13.12 -12.75
C HIS A 114 -18.97 11.81 -12.00
N GLU A 115 -19.74 11.47 -10.95
CA GLU A 115 -19.62 10.20 -10.24
C GLU A 115 -20.04 9.03 -11.13
N LEU A 116 -21.09 9.21 -11.92
CA LEU A 116 -21.53 8.20 -12.86
C LEU A 116 -20.49 7.98 -13.97
N ASP A 117 -19.83 9.04 -14.47
CA ASP A 117 -18.74 8.94 -15.46
C ASP A 117 -17.55 8.16 -14.90
N GLU A 118 -17.15 8.42 -13.66
CA GLU A 118 -16.06 7.72 -12.98
C GLU A 118 -16.40 6.23 -12.79
N VAL A 119 -17.61 5.93 -12.35
CA VAL A 119 -18.06 4.54 -12.17
C VAL A 119 -18.11 3.79 -13.48
N LEU A 120 -18.68 4.36 -14.54
CA LEU A 120 -18.74 3.72 -15.85
C LEU A 120 -17.35 3.49 -16.45
N SER A 121 -16.44 4.44 -16.28
CA SER A 121 -15.03 4.29 -16.69
C SER A 121 -14.33 3.18 -15.91
N THR A 122 -14.53 3.13 -14.60
CA THR A 122 -13.96 2.09 -13.72
C THR A 122 -14.53 0.71 -14.07
N LEU A 123 -15.84 0.58 -14.24
CA LEU A 123 -16.49 -0.67 -14.64
C LEU A 123 -15.95 -1.16 -15.98
N THR A 124 -15.84 -0.28 -16.98
CA THR A 124 -15.31 -0.61 -18.30
C THR A 124 -13.87 -1.12 -18.20
N TYR A 125 -13.02 -0.43 -17.45
CA TYR A 125 -11.63 -0.83 -17.24
C TYR A 125 -11.52 -2.20 -16.56
N VAL A 126 -12.22 -2.39 -15.44
CA VAL A 126 -12.20 -3.64 -14.67
C VAL A 126 -12.76 -4.79 -15.51
N THR A 127 -13.85 -4.58 -16.23
CA THR A 127 -14.47 -5.59 -17.11
C THR A 127 -13.50 -6.07 -18.18
N ARG A 128 -12.83 -5.16 -18.89
CA ARG A 128 -11.83 -5.51 -19.94
C ARG A 128 -10.64 -6.26 -19.36
N ARG A 129 -10.12 -5.81 -18.23
CA ARG A 129 -9.00 -6.47 -17.55
C ARG A 129 -9.40 -7.86 -17.06
N THR A 130 -10.59 -8.00 -16.49
CA THR A 130 -11.12 -9.28 -16.01
C THR A 130 -11.32 -10.24 -17.18
N ARG A 131 -11.90 -9.80 -18.30
CA ARG A 131 -12.10 -10.61 -19.52
C ARG A 131 -10.76 -11.16 -20.04
N ARG A 132 -9.78 -10.29 -20.22
CA ARG A 132 -8.44 -10.70 -20.66
C ARG A 132 -7.84 -11.76 -19.74
N ARG A 133 -7.98 -11.59 -18.42
CA ARG A 133 -7.46 -12.57 -17.47
C ARG A 133 -8.20 -13.90 -17.51
N MET A 134 -9.51 -13.89 -17.76
CA MET A 134 -10.28 -15.11 -17.94
C MET A 134 -9.87 -15.85 -19.23
N GLU A 135 -9.66 -15.15 -20.31
CA GLU A 135 -9.13 -15.74 -21.55
C GLU A 135 -7.78 -16.43 -21.32
N GLU A 136 -6.89 -15.83 -20.54
CA GLU A 136 -5.59 -16.42 -20.16
C GLU A 136 -5.79 -17.68 -19.30
N LEU A 137 -6.68 -17.67 -18.31
CA LEU A 137 -6.94 -18.83 -17.44
C LEU A 137 -7.62 -19.98 -18.18
N ILE A 138 -8.54 -19.69 -19.11
CA ILE A 138 -9.25 -20.67 -19.92
C ILE A 138 -8.33 -21.31 -20.97
N THR A 139 -7.43 -20.50 -21.57
CA THR A 139 -6.48 -20.97 -22.61
C THR A 139 -5.28 -21.71 -22.04
N ALA A 140 -4.90 -21.48 -20.80
CA ALA A 140 -3.76 -22.16 -20.16
C ALA A 140 -4.01 -23.66 -19.85
N GLY A 141 -5.23 -24.18 -20.04
CA GLY A 141 -5.70 -25.56 -19.96
C GLY A 141 -4.74 -26.54 -19.25
N ASP A 142 -4.79 -26.61 -17.98
CA ASP A 142 -4.40 -27.54 -16.93
C ASP A 142 -3.79 -26.84 -15.72
N PRO A 143 -4.34 -27.03 -14.51
CA PRO A 143 -3.70 -26.50 -13.32
C PRO A 143 -2.45 -27.36 -13.01
N PRO A 144 -1.33 -26.75 -12.54
CA PRO A 144 -0.19 -27.51 -12.07
C PRO A 144 -0.65 -28.38 -10.88
N SER A 145 -0.69 -29.68 -11.09
CA SER A 145 -0.99 -30.69 -10.08
C SER A 145 0.03 -30.58 -8.94
N LEU A 146 -0.45 -30.34 -7.73
CA LEU A 146 0.29 -30.50 -6.48
C LEU A 146 0.75 -32.01 -6.35
N ARG A 147 1.96 -32.31 -6.81
CA ARG A 147 2.71 -33.50 -6.43
C ARG A 147 4.10 -33.11 -5.97
N PRO A 148 4.59 -33.65 -4.85
CA PRO A 148 5.95 -33.39 -4.38
C PRO A 148 6.97 -34.00 -5.33
N PRO A 149 8.19 -33.43 -5.47
CA PRO A 149 9.17 -33.88 -6.44
C PRO A 149 9.86 -35.15 -5.97
N SER A 150 9.71 -36.22 -6.77
CA SER A 150 10.60 -37.35 -6.77
C SER A 150 11.47 -37.25 -8.02
N GLY A 151 12.80 -37.24 -7.83
CA GLY A 151 13.79 -36.88 -8.80
C GLY A 151 13.80 -37.64 -10.12
N ALA A 152 14.17 -36.94 -11.16
CA ALA A 152 15.09 -37.39 -12.22
C ALA A 152 15.37 -36.22 -13.21
N VAL A 153 16.61 -36.16 -13.63
CA VAL A 153 17.28 -35.26 -14.56
C VAL A 153 16.68 -35.30 -15.96
N ALA A 154 16.44 -34.15 -16.60
CA ALA A 154 16.69 -33.92 -18.04
C ALA A 154 16.48 -32.46 -18.45
N THR A 155 17.51 -31.85 -18.84
CA THR A 155 17.84 -30.89 -19.92
C THR A 155 16.73 -30.02 -20.55
N SER A 156 16.99 -28.69 -20.42
CA SER A 156 16.92 -27.60 -21.43
C SER A 156 15.58 -27.22 -22.04
N VAL A 157 15.22 -26.06 -21.79
CA VAL A 157 14.94 -24.84 -22.59
C VAL A 157 14.11 -23.89 -21.72
N ASP A 158 14.71 -22.79 -21.33
CA ASP A 158 14.06 -21.70 -20.63
C ASP A 158 13.05 -20.98 -21.56
N PRO A 159 11.85 -20.66 -21.07
CA PRO A 159 11.17 -19.43 -21.47
C PRO A 159 11.53 -18.33 -20.48
N GLU A 160 11.88 -17.19 -21.02
CA GLU A 160 12.17 -15.95 -20.33
C GLU A 160 11.10 -15.65 -19.26
N PRO A 161 11.48 -15.19 -18.08
CA PRO A 161 10.53 -14.73 -17.08
C PRO A 161 9.93 -13.40 -17.56
N ASP A 162 8.61 -13.36 -17.69
CA ASP A 162 7.86 -12.12 -17.78
C ASP A 162 8.31 -11.18 -16.66
N GLU A 163 8.79 -10.02 -17.06
CA GLU A 163 9.15 -8.89 -16.21
C GLU A 163 7.96 -8.54 -15.31
N PHE A 164 7.98 -9.06 -14.09
CA PHE A 164 7.34 -8.35 -12.99
C PHE A 164 8.26 -7.18 -12.70
N GLU A 165 7.93 -6.00 -13.23
CA GLU A 165 8.41 -4.74 -12.66
C GLU A 165 8.00 -4.74 -11.19
N GLU A 166 8.92 -5.14 -10.32
CA GLU A 166 8.94 -4.67 -8.94
C GLU A 166 9.12 -3.17 -9.02
N LEU A 167 8.00 -2.45 -8.87
CA LEU A 167 8.03 -1.01 -8.69
C LEU A 167 8.89 -0.74 -7.48
N ASP A 168 10.04 -0.13 -7.71
CA ASP A 168 10.95 0.38 -6.68
C ASP A 168 10.15 1.20 -5.67
N ASP A 169 10.22 0.80 -4.41
CA ASP A 169 9.42 1.28 -3.28
C ASP A 169 9.55 2.79 -2.98
N ASP A 170 10.35 3.55 -3.72
CA ASP A 170 10.73 4.92 -3.37
C ASP A 170 10.48 6.02 -4.44
N GLU A 171 9.97 5.73 -5.65
CA GLU A 171 9.82 6.77 -6.69
C GLU A 171 8.42 7.39 -6.84
N ASP A 172 7.36 6.85 -6.23
CA ASP A 172 5.97 7.30 -6.48
C ASP A 172 5.38 8.28 -5.45
N ILE A 173 6.19 8.93 -4.60
CA ILE A 173 5.68 9.84 -3.56
C ILE A 173 5.56 11.31 -4.01
N GLU A 174 5.78 11.65 -5.27
CA GLU A 174 5.66 13.06 -5.72
C GLU A 174 4.26 13.50 -6.15
N SER A 175 3.29 12.62 -6.25
CA SER A 175 1.90 13.01 -6.55
C SER A 175 0.93 12.31 -5.63
N GLY A 176 0.52 12.95 -4.54
CA GLY A 176 -0.63 12.70 -3.66
C GLY A 176 -1.38 11.36 -3.74
N THR A 177 -0.69 10.25 -3.95
CA THR A 177 -1.26 8.94 -4.26
C THR A 177 -1.44 8.13 -2.99
N VAL A 178 -2.61 7.56 -2.80
CA VAL A 178 -2.89 6.60 -1.73
C VAL A 178 -2.50 5.21 -2.24
N ALA A 179 -1.42 4.63 -1.73
CA ALA A 179 -0.98 3.28 -2.07
C ALA A 179 -1.64 2.24 -1.16
N VAL A 180 -2.18 1.17 -1.73
CA VAL A 180 -2.74 0.04 -0.97
C VAL A 180 -1.91 -1.21 -1.26
N ARG A 181 -1.26 -1.75 -0.24
CA ARG A 181 -0.45 -2.97 -0.35
C ARG A 181 -1.19 -4.16 0.26
N SER A 182 -1.47 -5.16 -0.54
CA SER A 182 -2.08 -6.41 -0.10
C SER A 182 -1.05 -7.29 0.61
N VAL A 183 -1.52 -8.09 1.58
CA VAL A 183 -0.68 -8.99 2.38
C VAL A 183 -0.82 -10.42 1.89
N PRO A 184 0.28 -11.15 1.65
CA PRO A 184 0.25 -12.58 1.33
C PRO A 184 -0.42 -13.41 2.42
N ALA A 185 -1.02 -14.56 2.06
CA ALA A 185 -1.69 -15.43 3.01
C ALA A 185 -0.71 -16.02 4.06
N GLY A 186 -1.13 -15.97 5.34
CA GLY A 186 -0.62 -16.65 6.53
C GLY A 186 0.86 -17.07 6.56
N ARG A 187 1.78 -16.14 6.85
CA ARG A 187 3.20 -16.48 7.08
C ARG A 187 3.49 -16.99 8.50
N GLY A 188 2.53 -16.88 9.40
CA GLY A 188 2.67 -17.24 10.81
C GLY A 188 3.42 -16.21 11.66
N LEU A 189 3.03 -16.10 12.93
CA LEU A 189 3.57 -15.11 13.88
C LEU A 189 5.10 -15.20 14.04
N GLU A 190 5.65 -16.41 14.16
CA GLU A 190 7.10 -16.60 14.34
C GLU A 190 7.91 -16.16 13.13
N ALA A 191 7.41 -16.42 11.91
CA ALA A 191 8.09 -16.00 10.68
C ALA A 191 8.12 -14.47 10.54
N LEU A 192 7.02 -13.79 10.90
CA LEU A 192 6.94 -12.33 10.86
C LEU A 192 7.81 -11.67 11.94
N LEU A 193 7.85 -12.23 13.14
CA LEU A 193 8.80 -11.79 14.18
C LEU A 193 10.25 -12.03 13.73
N GLY A 194 10.52 -13.14 13.05
CA GLY A 194 11.83 -13.40 12.44
C GLY A 194 12.17 -12.40 11.34
N GLU A 195 11.22 -12.00 10.48
CA GLU A 195 11.42 -10.95 9.48
C GLU A 195 11.74 -9.60 10.14
N LEU A 196 10.97 -9.22 11.17
CA LEU A 196 11.25 -8.02 11.95
C LEU A 196 12.65 -8.06 12.56
N ASP A 197 13.09 -9.23 13.06
CA ASP A 197 14.41 -9.42 13.66
C ASP A 197 15.54 -9.33 12.66
N ASN A 198 15.32 -9.78 11.45
CA ASN A 198 16.30 -9.75 10.35
C ASN A 198 16.50 -8.35 9.77
N LEU A 199 15.61 -7.39 10.03
CA LEU A 199 15.88 -6.01 9.64
C LEU A 199 17.16 -5.52 10.31
N THR A 200 18.00 -4.86 9.53
CA THR A 200 19.26 -4.29 10.06
C THR A 200 18.95 -3.23 11.13
N GLY A 201 19.60 -3.30 12.27
CA GLY A 201 19.46 -2.33 13.37
C GLY A 201 18.06 -2.32 14.01
N LEU A 202 17.55 -1.12 14.30
CA LEU A 202 16.20 -0.85 14.79
C LEU A 202 15.86 -1.51 16.14
N ALA A 203 16.85 -1.83 17.00
CA ALA A 203 16.62 -2.55 18.24
C ALA A 203 15.49 -1.92 19.10
N PRO A 204 15.42 -0.58 19.34
CA PRO A 204 14.36 0.01 20.12
C PRO A 204 12.97 -0.20 19.49
N ALA A 205 12.85 -0.06 18.17
CA ALA A 205 11.58 -0.27 17.47
C ALA A 205 11.11 -1.74 17.54
N LYS A 206 12.04 -2.69 17.39
CA LYS A 206 11.77 -4.12 17.53
C LYS A 206 11.26 -4.48 18.91
N ASP A 207 11.90 -3.94 19.96
CA ASP A 207 11.53 -4.22 21.34
C ASP A 207 10.14 -3.68 21.68
N GLU A 208 9.82 -2.45 21.24
CA GLU A 208 8.49 -1.84 21.43
C GLU A 208 7.39 -2.63 20.71
N ILE A 209 7.63 -3.05 19.47
CA ILE A 209 6.66 -3.83 18.69
C ILE A 209 6.44 -5.21 19.30
N ARG A 210 7.51 -5.91 19.72
CA ARG A 210 7.37 -7.19 20.43
C ARG A 210 6.58 -7.07 21.72
N GLY A 211 6.87 -6.03 22.52
CA GLY A 211 6.11 -5.74 23.74
C GLY A 211 4.63 -5.51 23.46
N LEU A 212 4.31 -4.75 22.42
CA LEU A 212 2.94 -4.49 22.01
C LEU A 212 2.22 -5.77 21.57
N ILE A 213 2.84 -6.58 20.69
CA ILE A 213 2.26 -7.85 20.22
C ILE A 213 2.01 -8.80 21.39
N ALA A 214 2.96 -8.93 22.31
CA ALA A 214 2.78 -9.76 23.50
C ALA A 214 1.63 -9.26 24.39
N ALA A 215 1.51 -7.95 24.60
CA ALA A 215 0.43 -7.36 25.37
C ALA A 215 -0.95 -7.58 24.72
N GLN A 216 -1.05 -7.41 23.39
CA GLN A 216 -2.28 -7.67 22.63
C GLN A 216 -2.69 -9.15 22.71
N GLU A 217 -1.73 -10.08 22.56
CA GLU A 217 -2.00 -11.52 22.66
C GLU A 217 -2.47 -11.90 24.07
N VAL A 218 -1.84 -11.37 25.11
CA VAL A 218 -2.29 -11.58 26.51
C VAL A 218 -3.68 -11.01 26.73
N ALA A 219 -3.98 -9.81 26.22
CA ALA A 219 -5.31 -9.20 26.32
C ALA A 219 -6.37 -10.08 25.64
N ARG A 220 -6.07 -10.62 24.45
CA ARG A 220 -6.92 -11.56 23.72
C ARG A 220 -7.17 -12.84 24.54
N MET A 221 -6.11 -13.47 25.06
CA MET A 221 -6.22 -14.68 25.90
C MET A 221 -7.05 -14.44 27.16
N ARG A 222 -6.91 -13.26 27.82
CA ARG A 222 -7.74 -12.89 28.97
C ARG A 222 -9.22 -12.78 28.60
N GLY A 223 -9.54 -12.16 27.45
CA GLY A 223 -10.91 -12.07 26.92
C GLY A 223 -11.52 -13.43 26.69
N LEU A 224 -10.78 -14.38 26.09
CA LEU A 224 -11.22 -15.76 25.87
C LEU A 224 -11.51 -16.51 27.18
N LYS A 225 -10.91 -16.10 28.30
CA LYS A 225 -11.15 -16.66 29.65
C LYS A 225 -12.22 -15.89 30.43
N GLY A 226 -12.90 -14.92 29.82
CA GLY A 226 -13.88 -14.07 30.47
C GLY A 226 -13.29 -13.10 31.52
N LEU A 227 -12.00 -12.85 31.47
CA LEU A 227 -11.31 -11.91 32.34
C LEU A 227 -11.29 -10.52 31.72
N ALA A 228 -11.45 -9.47 32.51
CA ALA A 228 -11.25 -8.10 32.07
C ALA A 228 -9.83 -7.92 31.53
N ALA A 229 -9.71 -7.39 30.30
CA ALA A 229 -8.44 -7.12 29.66
C ALA A 229 -8.27 -5.61 29.44
N ALA A 230 -7.13 -5.07 29.85
CA ALA A 230 -6.68 -3.77 29.38
C ALA A 230 -6.06 -3.99 27.99
N VAL A 231 -6.80 -3.64 26.95
CA VAL A 231 -6.32 -3.78 25.58
C VAL A 231 -5.53 -2.52 25.24
N PRO A 232 -4.23 -2.61 24.90
CA PRO A 232 -3.46 -1.46 24.44
C PRO A 232 -4.06 -0.86 23.17
N SER A 233 -3.86 0.43 22.93
CA SER A 233 -4.23 1.06 21.66
C SER A 233 -3.46 0.40 20.51
N PRO A 234 -4.10 0.06 19.36
CA PRO A 234 -3.39 -0.44 18.20
C PRO A 234 -2.73 0.67 17.39
N HIS A 235 -2.97 1.94 17.76
CA HIS A 235 -2.47 3.10 17.03
C HIS A 235 -1.06 3.46 17.50
N LEU A 236 -0.16 3.79 16.54
CA LEU A 236 1.27 3.98 16.81
C LEU A 236 1.77 5.31 16.29
N VAL A 237 2.80 5.83 16.94
CA VAL A 237 3.59 6.97 16.45
C VAL A 237 4.99 6.49 16.11
N PHE A 238 5.41 6.62 14.87
CA PHE A 238 6.76 6.28 14.42
C PHE A 238 7.60 7.55 14.28
N VAL A 239 8.69 7.64 15.05
CA VAL A 239 9.53 8.83 15.07
C VAL A 239 10.97 8.53 14.62
N GLY A 240 11.45 9.28 13.65
CA GLY A 240 12.82 9.11 13.13
C GLY A 240 13.05 9.80 11.80
N ASN A 241 14.33 9.90 11.40
CA ASN A 241 14.73 10.45 10.11
C ASN A 241 14.22 9.62 8.91
N PRO A 242 14.24 10.16 7.68
CA PRO A 242 13.88 9.41 6.48
C PRO A 242 14.77 8.18 6.25
N GLY A 243 14.24 7.16 5.58
CA GLY A 243 15.01 5.96 5.22
C GLY A 243 15.43 5.08 6.39
N THR A 244 14.81 5.22 7.56
CA THR A 244 15.04 4.35 8.74
C THR A 244 14.14 3.12 8.79
N GLY A 245 13.34 2.85 7.75
CA GLY A 245 12.52 1.63 7.67
C GLY A 245 11.13 1.74 8.30
N LYS A 246 10.60 2.96 8.58
CA LYS A 246 9.27 3.16 9.19
C LYS A 246 8.14 2.47 8.41
N THR A 247 8.06 2.68 7.11
CA THR A 247 7.05 2.05 6.25
C THR A 247 7.16 0.53 6.20
N THR A 248 8.39 0.00 6.09
CA THR A 248 8.66 -1.45 6.12
C THR A 248 8.17 -2.08 7.41
N VAL A 249 8.44 -1.45 8.55
CA VAL A 249 7.99 -1.93 9.86
C VAL A 249 6.46 -1.78 10.01
N ALA A 250 5.85 -0.70 9.48
CA ALA A 250 4.39 -0.54 9.50
C ALA A 250 3.68 -1.68 8.75
N ARG A 251 4.23 -2.14 7.63
CA ARG A 251 3.72 -3.30 6.89
C ARG A 251 3.79 -4.58 7.72
N ILE A 252 4.94 -4.85 8.34
CA ILE A 252 5.10 -6.02 9.21
C ILE A 252 4.13 -5.96 10.41
N VAL A 253 3.92 -4.78 11.00
CA VAL A 253 2.95 -4.58 12.08
C VAL A 253 1.53 -4.93 11.63
N GLY A 254 1.12 -4.51 10.43
CA GLY A 254 -0.19 -4.88 9.87
C GLY A 254 -0.35 -6.40 9.77
N GLU A 255 0.66 -7.10 9.26
CA GLU A 255 0.66 -8.56 9.19
C GLU A 255 0.65 -9.23 10.56
N LEU A 256 1.43 -8.72 11.52
CA LEU A 256 1.43 -9.19 12.90
C LEU A 256 0.06 -9.03 13.55
N TYR A 257 -0.61 -7.88 13.35
CA TYR A 257 -1.96 -7.65 13.86
C TYR A 257 -2.99 -8.62 13.27
N ARG A 258 -2.84 -9.01 12.01
CA ARG A 258 -3.66 -10.06 11.40
C ARG A 258 -3.39 -11.42 12.04
N GLU A 259 -2.14 -11.81 12.20
CA GLU A 259 -1.78 -13.13 12.73
C GLU A 259 -2.25 -13.33 14.18
N ILE A 260 -2.23 -12.27 15.00
CA ILE A 260 -2.80 -12.34 16.36
C ILE A 260 -4.32 -12.15 16.41
N GLY A 261 -4.98 -11.97 15.26
CA GLY A 261 -6.43 -11.82 15.14
C GLY A 261 -6.95 -10.46 15.63
N LEU A 262 -6.10 -9.43 15.67
CA LEU A 262 -6.51 -8.07 16.00
C LEU A 262 -7.15 -7.37 14.80
N LEU A 263 -6.63 -7.60 13.60
CA LEU A 263 -7.16 -7.09 12.35
C LEU A 263 -7.47 -8.23 11.37
N PRO A 264 -8.55 -8.16 10.59
CA PRO A 264 -8.95 -9.26 9.71
C PRO A 264 -8.04 -9.43 8.47
N THR A 265 -7.48 -8.36 7.93
CA THR A 265 -6.70 -8.39 6.69
C THR A 265 -5.25 -7.97 6.88
N GLY A 266 -4.97 -6.99 7.75
CA GLY A 266 -3.63 -6.48 8.06
C GLY A 266 -2.93 -5.76 6.90
N HIS A 267 -3.64 -5.44 5.81
CA HIS A 267 -3.10 -4.70 4.68
C HIS A 267 -2.67 -3.28 5.09
N LEU A 268 -1.76 -2.68 4.32
CA LEU A 268 -1.27 -1.33 4.56
C LEU A 268 -1.84 -0.36 3.55
N VAL A 269 -2.40 0.74 4.02
CA VAL A 269 -2.80 1.90 3.21
C VAL A 269 -1.85 3.03 3.54
N GLU A 270 -0.98 3.39 2.61
CA GLU A 270 -0.01 4.47 2.77
C GLU A 270 -0.55 5.77 2.21
N THR A 271 -0.36 6.86 2.94
CA THR A 271 -0.77 8.20 2.54
C THR A 271 0.05 9.27 3.24
N ASP A 272 -0.04 10.48 2.73
CA ASP A 272 0.50 11.70 3.33
C ASP A 272 -0.57 12.79 3.41
N ARG A 273 -0.17 14.04 3.70
CA ARG A 273 -1.09 15.20 3.69
C ARG A 273 -1.85 15.33 2.37
N SER A 274 -1.21 15.12 1.23
CA SER A 274 -1.82 15.33 -0.08
C SER A 274 -2.91 14.28 -0.39
N GLY A 275 -2.77 13.08 0.15
CA GLY A 275 -3.80 12.04 0.06
C GLY A 275 -5.02 12.29 0.96
N LEU A 276 -4.88 13.06 2.04
CA LEU A 276 -5.95 13.33 3.01
C LEU A 276 -6.64 14.67 2.78
N VAL A 277 -5.89 15.72 2.42
CA VAL A 277 -6.40 17.08 2.27
C VAL A 277 -6.85 17.32 0.84
N ALA A 278 -8.03 17.88 0.66
CA ALA A 278 -8.55 18.28 -0.64
C ALA A 278 -8.17 19.72 -0.98
N ALA A 279 -8.29 20.07 -2.28
CA ALA A 279 -8.00 21.42 -2.76
C ALA A 279 -9.12 22.44 -2.48
N TYR A 280 -10.33 21.96 -2.16
CA TYR A 280 -11.52 22.81 -1.99
C TYR A 280 -12.15 22.65 -0.62
N LEU A 281 -12.79 23.70 -0.14
CA LEU A 281 -13.47 23.76 1.15
C LEU A 281 -14.57 22.71 1.25
N GLY A 282 -14.61 21.95 2.37
CA GLY A 282 -15.64 20.94 2.65
C GLY A 282 -15.42 19.57 2.01
N GLN A 283 -14.36 19.40 1.21
CA GLN A 283 -14.04 18.11 0.60
C GLN A 283 -13.00 17.31 1.39
N THR A 284 -12.26 17.93 2.28
CA THR A 284 -11.19 17.29 3.06
C THR A 284 -11.73 16.19 3.96
N ALA A 285 -12.82 16.43 4.68
CA ALA A 285 -13.42 15.41 5.53
C ALA A 285 -13.89 14.18 4.74
N LEU A 286 -14.48 14.38 3.55
CA LEU A 286 -14.91 13.29 2.68
C LEU A 286 -13.72 12.49 2.15
N LYS A 287 -12.66 13.18 1.69
CA LYS A 287 -11.43 12.55 1.19
C LYS A 287 -10.74 11.75 2.29
N THR A 288 -10.57 12.35 3.47
CA THR A 288 -9.99 11.66 4.64
C THR A 288 -10.80 10.41 5.01
N LYS A 289 -12.13 10.53 5.04
CA LYS A 289 -13.01 9.39 5.33
C LYS A 289 -12.85 8.28 4.30
N ALA A 290 -12.81 8.59 3.01
CA ALA A 290 -12.61 7.60 1.94
C ALA A 290 -11.27 6.86 2.06
N VAL A 291 -10.19 7.54 2.49
CA VAL A 291 -8.90 6.90 2.76
C VAL A 291 -8.97 6.00 4.00
N CYS A 292 -9.63 6.44 5.07
CA CYS A 292 -9.85 5.63 6.27
C CYS A 292 -10.69 4.36 5.96
N GLU A 293 -11.72 4.47 5.12
CA GLU A 293 -12.53 3.33 4.69
C GLU A 293 -11.71 2.28 3.95
N ARG A 294 -10.73 2.69 3.14
CA ARG A 294 -9.78 1.76 2.48
C ARG A 294 -8.90 1.01 3.48
N ALA A 295 -8.65 1.59 4.64
CA ALA A 295 -7.81 1.00 5.68
C ALA A 295 -8.57 0.09 6.66
N LEU A 296 -9.90 -0.01 6.55
CA LEU A 296 -10.68 -0.90 7.40
C LEU A 296 -10.23 -2.36 7.25
N GLY A 297 -9.97 -3.00 8.37
CA GLY A 297 -9.38 -4.33 8.43
C GLY A 297 -7.85 -4.36 8.39
N GLY A 298 -7.19 -3.23 8.12
CA GLY A 298 -5.75 -3.10 7.98
C GLY A 298 -5.17 -1.92 8.77
N VAL A 299 -4.07 -1.39 8.27
CA VAL A 299 -3.31 -0.28 8.87
C VAL A 299 -3.32 0.92 7.93
N LEU A 300 -3.72 2.08 8.43
CA LEU A 300 -3.51 3.36 7.78
C LEU A 300 -2.17 3.94 8.23
N PHE A 301 -1.22 4.08 7.31
CA PHE A 301 0.07 4.71 7.55
C PHE A 301 0.06 6.12 6.97
N ILE A 302 0.30 7.12 7.82
CA ILE A 302 0.33 8.54 7.43
C ILE A 302 1.76 9.03 7.60
N ASP A 303 2.49 9.20 6.49
CA ASP A 303 3.84 9.75 6.55
C ASP A 303 3.82 11.27 6.67
N GLU A 304 4.84 11.81 7.33
CA GLU A 304 4.94 13.25 7.63
C GLU A 304 3.64 13.85 8.21
N ALA A 305 2.96 13.09 9.10
CA ALA A 305 1.65 13.46 9.65
C ALA A 305 1.61 14.85 10.29
N TYR A 306 2.74 15.35 10.77
CA TYR A 306 2.89 16.72 11.29
C TYR A 306 2.55 17.79 10.25
N SER A 307 2.62 17.45 8.97
CA SER A 307 2.23 18.37 7.88
C SER A 307 0.73 18.71 7.88
N LEU A 308 -0.11 17.90 8.54
CA LEU A 308 -1.53 18.17 8.76
C LEU A 308 -1.75 19.28 9.79
N ALA A 309 -0.82 19.51 10.71
CA ALA A 309 -0.88 20.58 11.70
C ALA A 309 -0.01 21.78 11.27
N GLY A 310 -0.37 23.00 11.69
CA GLY A 310 0.55 24.13 11.65
C GLY A 310 0.55 25.02 10.40
N ARG A 311 -0.32 24.79 9.42
CA ARG A 311 -0.58 25.78 8.36
C ARG A 311 -1.79 26.63 8.72
N ARG A 312 -1.80 27.90 8.27
CA ARG A 312 -2.90 28.85 8.52
C ARG A 312 -4.20 28.52 7.76
N ASP A 313 -4.19 27.46 6.95
CA ASP A 313 -5.36 26.93 6.27
C ASP A 313 -6.01 25.85 7.15
N ASP A 314 -7.28 25.99 7.43
CA ASP A 314 -8.07 25.07 8.29
C ASP A 314 -8.23 23.63 7.74
N TYR A 315 -7.80 23.36 6.50
CA TYR A 315 -7.99 22.07 5.83
C TYR A 315 -7.25 20.90 6.50
N GLY A 316 -6.07 21.15 7.06
CA GLY A 316 -5.34 20.09 7.77
C GLY A 316 -6.00 19.73 9.11
N SER A 317 -6.56 20.72 9.82
CA SER A 317 -7.34 20.46 11.04
C SER A 317 -8.63 19.70 10.74
N GLU A 318 -9.32 20.01 9.63
CA GLU A 318 -10.50 19.28 9.17
C GLU A 318 -10.16 17.79 8.90
N ALA A 319 -8.98 17.51 8.30
CA ALA A 319 -8.52 16.12 8.12
C ALA A 319 -8.26 15.41 9.44
N ILE A 320 -7.64 16.09 10.43
CA ILE A 320 -7.39 15.52 11.76
C ILE A 320 -8.73 15.21 12.46
N ASP A 321 -9.70 16.13 12.44
CA ASP A 321 -10.99 15.94 13.09
C ASP A 321 -11.80 14.81 12.44
N ALA A 322 -11.76 14.71 11.11
CA ALA A 322 -12.39 13.60 10.37
C ALA A 322 -11.72 12.25 10.72
N LEU A 323 -10.39 12.20 10.77
CA LEU A 323 -9.63 11.01 11.17
C LEU A 323 -9.99 10.57 12.60
N LEU A 324 -9.97 11.49 13.56
CA LEU A 324 -10.30 11.20 14.96
C LEU A 324 -11.73 10.71 15.13
N THR A 325 -12.68 11.31 14.41
CA THR A 325 -14.07 10.88 14.40
C THR A 325 -14.20 9.47 13.83
N PHE A 326 -13.48 9.18 12.72
CA PHE A 326 -13.50 7.86 12.11
C PHE A 326 -12.88 6.79 13.02
N MET A 327 -11.75 7.09 13.67
CA MET A 327 -11.10 6.20 14.65
C MET A 327 -12.04 5.86 15.83
N GLU A 328 -12.82 6.83 16.30
CA GLU A 328 -13.80 6.60 17.37
C GLU A 328 -14.95 5.69 16.92
N ASN A 329 -15.49 5.92 15.73
CA ASN A 329 -16.62 5.16 15.21
C ASN A 329 -16.25 3.74 14.79
N HIS A 330 -14.98 3.49 14.47
CA HIS A 330 -14.45 2.20 13.97
C HIS A 330 -13.37 1.62 14.89
N ARG A 331 -13.60 1.72 16.21
CA ARG A 331 -12.66 1.18 17.21
C ARG A 331 -12.46 -0.32 17.02
N GLY A 332 -11.19 -0.74 16.90
CA GLY A 332 -10.81 -2.14 16.73
C GLY A 332 -11.02 -2.68 15.32
N GLU A 333 -11.49 -1.86 14.36
CA GLU A 333 -11.69 -2.26 12.98
C GLU A 333 -10.47 -1.96 12.09
N PHE A 334 -9.60 -1.04 12.51
CA PHE A 334 -8.34 -0.71 11.83
C PHE A 334 -7.34 -0.09 12.82
N ALA A 335 -6.09 -0.01 12.41
CA ALA A 335 -5.05 0.69 13.15
C ALA A 335 -4.55 1.90 12.36
N VAL A 336 -4.04 2.92 13.06
CA VAL A 336 -3.42 4.09 12.45
C VAL A 336 -1.98 4.19 12.93
N VAL A 337 -1.06 4.36 12.00
CA VAL A 337 0.35 4.64 12.27
C VAL A 337 0.67 6.00 11.69
N VAL A 338 1.03 6.95 12.55
CA VAL A 338 1.47 8.28 12.13
C VAL A 338 2.98 8.36 12.23
N ALA A 339 3.64 8.87 11.19
CA ALA A 339 5.10 8.90 11.12
C ALA A 339 5.64 10.30 10.86
N GLY A 340 6.87 10.56 11.34
CA GLY A 340 7.55 11.83 11.08
C GLY A 340 8.79 12.04 11.96
N TYR A 341 9.31 13.27 11.94
CA TYR A 341 10.44 13.66 12.78
C TYR A 341 10.04 13.79 14.24
N PRO A 342 10.91 13.43 15.20
CA PRO A 342 10.55 13.38 16.62
C PRO A 342 10.00 14.68 17.18
N GLU A 343 10.62 15.81 16.89
CA GLU A 343 10.19 17.12 17.38
C GLU A 343 8.85 17.55 16.80
N GLU A 344 8.68 17.38 15.49
CA GLU A 344 7.44 17.72 14.79
C GLU A 344 6.28 16.85 15.20
N MET A 345 6.53 15.55 15.41
CA MET A 345 5.50 14.62 15.88
C MET A 345 5.07 14.94 17.32
N GLY A 346 5.99 15.39 18.19
CA GLY A 346 5.62 15.90 19.49
C GLY A 346 4.68 17.11 19.42
N ASN A 347 4.98 18.06 18.53
CA ASN A 347 4.12 19.23 18.28
C ASN A 347 2.78 18.82 17.66
N PHE A 348 2.77 17.86 16.74
CA PHE A 348 1.55 17.33 16.10
C PHE A 348 0.60 16.71 17.13
N LEU A 349 1.10 15.81 17.99
CA LEU A 349 0.29 15.20 19.04
C LEU A 349 -0.21 16.23 20.04
N GLY A 350 0.60 17.24 20.37
CA GLY A 350 0.21 18.34 21.25
C GLY A 350 -0.79 19.32 20.64
N SER A 351 -0.98 19.33 19.33
CA SER A 351 -1.88 20.27 18.64
C SER A 351 -3.38 19.96 18.86
N ASN A 352 -3.72 18.69 19.16
CA ASN A 352 -5.09 18.27 19.39
C ASN A 352 -5.16 17.23 20.53
N PRO A 353 -5.92 17.48 21.62
CA PRO A 353 -6.06 16.54 22.73
C PRO A 353 -6.57 15.16 22.31
N GLY A 354 -7.37 15.09 21.23
CA GLY A 354 -7.88 13.84 20.68
C GLY A 354 -6.77 12.95 20.08
N LEU A 355 -5.73 13.54 19.49
CA LEU A 355 -4.57 12.80 19.03
C LEU A 355 -3.82 12.19 20.21
N ASN A 356 -3.49 13.01 21.20
CA ASN A 356 -2.71 12.54 22.35
C ASN A 356 -3.40 11.42 23.15
N SER A 357 -4.74 11.38 23.14
CA SER A 357 -5.51 10.34 23.84
C SER A 357 -5.65 9.02 23.09
N ARG A 358 -5.30 8.96 21.81
CA ARG A 358 -5.42 7.76 20.96
C ARG A 358 -4.09 7.12 20.61
N PHE A 359 -3.01 7.89 20.62
CA PHE A 359 -1.67 7.45 20.30
C PHE A 359 -0.82 7.29 21.58
N ASP A 360 -0.94 6.14 22.24
CA ASP A 360 -0.29 5.88 23.53
C ASP A 360 1.17 5.42 23.38
N LEU A 361 1.54 4.82 22.22
CA LEU A 361 2.85 4.23 22.02
C LEU A 361 3.63 4.95 20.91
N THR A 362 4.80 5.45 21.30
CA THR A 362 5.78 6.03 20.38
C THR A 362 6.92 5.05 20.15
N VAL A 363 7.14 4.67 18.89
CA VAL A 363 8.18 3.75 18.45
C VAL A 363 9.32 4.54 17.83
N PRO A 364 10.54 4.54 18.42
CA PRO A 364 11.66 5.29 17.91
C PRO A 364 12.41 4.54 16.82
N PHE A 365 12.76 5.25 15.76
CA PHE A 365 13.59 4.79 14.64
C PHE A 365 14.88 5.63 14.60
N PRO A 366 15.92 5.24 15.34
CA PRO A 366 17.19 5.96 15.35
C PRO A 366 17.89 5.87 13.99
N ASP A 367 18.79 6.83 13.73
CA ASP A 367 19.68 6.74 12.57
C ASP A 367 20.57 5.50 12.66
N TYR A 368 20.79 4.88 11.51
CA TYR A 368 21.70 3.74 11.41
C TYR A 368 23.15 4.14 11.70
N SER A 369 23.86 3.32 12.44
CA SER A 369 25.30 3.41 12.60
C SER A 369 26.03 3.14 11.26
N ALA A 370 27.30 3.48 11.16
CA ALA A 370 28.09 3.20 9.96
C ALA A 370 28.12 1.70 9.62
N GLY A 371 28.19 0.84 10.66
CA GLY A 371 28.16 -0.62 10.46
C GLY A 371 26.81 -1.14 9.97
N GLU A 372 25.71 -0.57 10.45
CA GLU A 372 24.37 -0.93 9.97
C GLU A 372 24.15 -0.47 8.52
N LEU A 373 24.61 0.74 8.15
CA LEU A 373 24.58 1.20 6.75
C LEU A 373 25.44 0.32 5.83
N GLU A 374 26.63 -0.15 6.31
CA GLU A 374 27.43 -1.13 5.60
C GLU A 374 26.66 -2.42 5.38
N SER A 375 25.98 -2.92 6.41
CA SER A 375 25.14 -4.14 6.29
C SER A 375 24.04 -3.96 5.25
N ILE A 376 23.32 -2.83 5.27
CA ILE A 376 22.28 -2.51 4.28
C ILE A 376 22.87 -2.46 2.86
N PHE A 377 24.05 -1.86 2.68
CA PHE A 377 24.71 -1.83 1.38
C PHE A 377 25.12 -3.23 0.91
N CYS A 378 25.67 -4.05 1.80
CA CYS A 378 26.02 -5.43 1.48
C CYS A 378 24.80 -6.31 1.18
N ASP A 379 23.65 -6.03 1.79
CA ASP A 379 22.38 -6.70 1.47
C ASP A 379 21.96 -6.36 0.05
N LEU A 380 21.96 -5.07 -0.36
CA LEU A 380 21.67 -4.65 -1.73
C LEU A 380 22.65 -5.26 -2.75
N VAL A 381 23.93 -5.33 -2.43
CA VAL A 381 24.95 -5.97 -3.28
C VAL A 381 24.60 -7.44 -3.53
N ARG A 382 24.20 -8.19 -2.49
CA ARG A 382 23.82 -9.60 -2.59
C ARG A 382 22.49 -9.80 -3.31
N GLU A 383 21.51 -8.94 -3.07
CA GLU A 383 20.20 -8.97 -3.70
C GLU A 383 20.28 -8.81 -5.23
N HIS A 384 21.28 -8.05 -5.71
CA HIS A 384 21.51 -7.80 -7.13
C HIS A 384 22.65 -8.65 -7.72
N ASP A 385 23.04 -9.75 -7.09
CA ASP A 385 24.08 -10.68 -7.55
C ASP A 385 25.48 -10.04 -7.77
N TYR A 386 25.79 -8.95 -7.05
CA TYR A 386 27.13 -8.37 -7.03
C TYR A 386 27.97 -8.92 -5.87
N ASP A 387 29.28 -8.78 -6.01
CA ASP A 387 30.29 -9.12 -5.00
C ASP A 387 31.22 -7.91 -4.78
N LEU A 388 31.48 -7.53 -3.53
CA LEU A 388 32.49 -6.51 -3.18
C LEU A 388 33.85 -7.16 -3.06
N ASP A 389 34.88 -6.56 -3.65
CA ASP A 389 36.27 -6.93 -3.29
C ASP A 389 36.67 -6.39 -1.90
N ASP A 390 37.72 -6.94 -1.31
CA ASP A 390 38.14 -6.57 0.04
C ASP A 390 38.52 -5.08 0.15
N ASP A 391 39.13 -4.51 -0.89
CA ASP A 391 39.54 -3.11 -0.93
C ASP A 391 38.30 -2.20 -1.07
N ALA A 392 37.30 -2.63 -1.84
CA ALA A 392 36.01 -1.93 -1.94
C ALA A 392 35.29 -1.87 -0.59
N LEU A 393 35.30 -2.96 0.17
CA LEU A 393 34.72 -3.00 1.51
C LEU A 393 35.41 -2.03 2.48
N VAL A 394 36.74 -1.95 2.42
CA VAL A 394 37.52 -0.98 3.22
C VAL A 394 37.18 0.46 2.85
N GLN A 395 37.06 0.75 1.56
CA GLN A 395 36.71 2.08 1.07
C GLN A 395 35.30 2.46 1.43
N LEU A 396 34.33 1.52 1.30
CA LEU A 396 32.93 1.68 1.71
C LEU A 396 32.83 2.05 3.20
N ARG A 397 33.52 1.33 4.09
CA ARG A 397 33.55 1.63 5.53
C ARG A 397 34.08 3.04 5.81
N SER A 398 35.14 3.43 5.13
CA SER A 398 35.71 4.78 5.26
C SER A 398 34.72 5.84 4.82
N LEU A 399 34.02 5.63 3.69
CA LEU A 399 33.02 6.53 3.16
C LEU A 399 31.84 6.67 4.12
N LEU A 400 31.20 5.55 4.52
CA LEU A 400 30.04 5.54 5.42
C LEU A 400 30.38 6.10 6.82
N GLY A 401 31.61 5.89 7.30
CA GLY A 401 32.08 6.47 8.55
C GLY A 401 32.26 7.99 8.50
N SER A 402 32.48 8.56 7.30
CA SER A 402 32.62 10.00 7.08
C SER A 402 31.26 10.74 6.93
N TRP A 403 30.17 10.04 6.76
CA TRP A 403 28.87 10.67 6.52
C TRP A 403 28.39 11.46 7.73
N PRO A 404 28.01 12.74 7.56
CA PRO A 404 27.50 13.55 8.65
C PRO A 404 26.12 13.09 9.07
N ARG A 405 25.93 12.91 10.36
CA ARG A 405 24.62 12.64 10.97
C ARG A 405 23.96 13.96 11.33
N HIS A 406 22.92 14.34 10.62
CA HIS A 406 22.20 15.56 10.85
C HIS A 406 20.68 15.30 10.70
N ARG A 407 19.86 16.25 11.11
CA ARG A 407 18.43 16.18 10.86
C ARG A 407 18.17 16.09 9.35
N GLY A 408 17.32 15.14 8.95
CA GLY A 408 17.04 14.86 7.54
C GLY A 408 18.09 13.97 6.86
N PHE A 409 18.99 13.35 7.62
CA PHE A 409 19.88 12.32 7.08
C PHE A 409 19.06 11.17 6.50
N GLY A 410 19.32 10.81 5.25
CA GLY A 410 18.47 9.89 4.47
C GLY A 410 18.66 8.40 4.76
N ASN A 411 19.60 8.03 5.66
CA ASN A 411 19.81 6.64 6.09
C ASN A 411 19.84 5.62 4.94
N GLY A 412 18.93 4.66 4.91
CA GLY A 412 18.83 3.65 3.86
C GLY A 412 18.59 4.24 2.45
N ARG A 413 17.90 5.39 2.32
CA ARG A 413 17.77 6.08 1.03
C ARG A 413 19.11 6.57 0.50
N GLU A 414 19.99 7.10 1.37
CA GLU A 414 21.36 7.47 0.97
C GLU A 414 22.20 6.26 0.58
N VAL A 415 22.01 5.12 1.27
CA VAL A 415 22.70 3.86 0.93
C VAL A 415 22.25 3.35 -0.43
N ARG A 416 20.95 3.38 -0.75
CA ARG A 416 20.44 3.01 -2.08
C ARG A 416 21.00 3.92 -3.17
N ARG A 417 20.99 5.25 -2.96
CA ARG A 417 21.63 6.20 -3.90
C ARG A 417 23.10 5.90 -4.11
N LEU A 418 23.82 5.58 -3.04
CA LEU A 418 25.21 5.17 -3.13
C LEU A 418 25.36 3.89 -3.96
N PHE A 419 24.52 2.88 -3.72
CA PHE A 419 24.52 1.63 -4.48
C PHE A 419 24.36 1.88 -5.97
N HIS A 420 23.32 2.64 -6.40
CA HIS A 420 23.14 3.00 -7.80
C HIS A 420 24.34 3.76 -8.39
N THR A 421 24.96 4.65 -7.61
CA THR A 421 26.17 5.35 -8.04
C THR A 421 27.33 4.38 -8.25
N VAL A 422 27.52 3.44 -7.34
CA VAL A 422 28.59 2.43 -7.40
C VAL A 422 28.39 1.48 -8.58
N VAL A 423 27.15 1.02 -8.82
CA VAL A 423 26.84 0.17 -9.98
C VAL A 423 27.11 0.90 -11.29
N ARG A 424 26.74 2.18 -11.39
CA ARG A 424 27.05 3.00 -12.58
C ARG A 424 28.57 3.13 -12.79
N ASN A 425 29.34 3.45 -11.74
CA ASN A 425 30.79 3.55 -11.83
C ASN A 425 31.43 2.22 -12.23
N GLN A 426 30.94 1.10 -11.68
CA GLN A 426 31.38 -0.24 -12.05
C GLN A 426 31.12 -0.52 -13.54
N ALA A 427 29.94 -0.17 -14.06
CA ALA A 427 29.63 -0.33 -15.47
C ALA A 427 30.57 0.48 -16.38
N GLU A 428 30.95 1.70 -16.01
CA GLU A 428 31.93 2.53 -16.73
C GLU A 428 33.28 1.81 -16.78
N LEU A 429 33.77 1.30 -15.64
CA LEU A 429 35.06 0.56 -15.55
C LEU A 429 35.03 -0.72 -16.39
N VAL A 430 33.94 -1.47 -16.40
CA VAL A 430 33.80 -2.70 -17.21
C VAL A 430 33.83 -2.39 -18.71
N THR A 431 33.17 -1.31 -19.14
CA THR A 431 33.14 -0.92 -20.57
C THR A 431 34.47 -0.40 -21.08
N GLU A 432 35.26 0.25 -20.24
CA GLU A 432 36.61 0.70 -20.58
C GLU A 432 37.65 -0.45 -20.66
N GLY A 433 37.41 -1.53 -19.93
CA GLY A 433 38.36 -2.66 -19.81
C GLY A 433 38.39 -3.63 -21.01
N GLY A 434 37.55 -3.54 -21.99
CA GLY A 434 37.58 -4.21 -23.31
C GLY A 434 37.08 -5.65 -23.33
N ALA A 435 37.51 -6.56 -22.46
CA ALA A 435 37.08 -7.96 -22.46
C ALA A 435 36.09 -8.22 -21.30
N ILE A 436 34.82 -8.35 -21.61
CA ILE A 436 33.76 -8.59 -20.60
C ILE A 436 33.74 -10.08 -20.25
N ASN A 437 33.81 -10.40 -18.97
CA ASN A 437 33.57 -11.74 -18.44
C ASN A 437 32.63 -11.67 -17.21
N THR A 438 32.02 -12.79 -16.87
CA THR A 438 31.03 -12.90 -15.77
C THR A 438 31.56 -12.39 -14.43
N GLN A 439 32.86 -12.60 -14.13
CA GLN A 439 33.45 -12.15 -12.89
C GLN A 439 33.56 -10.62 -12.83
N LEU A 440 33.95 -9.96 -13.93
CA LEU A 440 33.97 -8.49 -14.00
C LEU A 440 32.59 -7.88 -13.87
N LEU A 441 31.55 -8.55 -14.41
CA LEU A 441 30.18 -8.09 -14.28
C LEU A 441 29.66 -8.19 -12.83
N ARG A 442 30.12 -9.19 -12.06
CA ARG A 442 29.68 -9.38 -10.66
C ARG A 442 30.51 -8.57 -9.67
N THR A 443 31.79 -8.32 -9.93
CA THR A 443 32.67 -7.72 -8.94
C THR A 443 32.60 -6.20 -8.95
N ILE A 444 32.35 -5.61 -7.81
CA ILE A 444 32.48 -4.17 -7.55
C ILE A 444 33.86 -3.89 -6.99
N PRO A 445 34.78 -3.29 -7.77
CA PRO A 445 36.10 -2.95 -7.31
C PRO A 445 36.13 -1.66 -6.47
N ALA A 446 37.17 -1.44 -5.66
CA ALA A 446 37.33 -0.23 -4.87
C ALA A 446 37.21 1.06 -5.70
N ALA A 447 37.69 1.05 -6.95
CA ALA A 447 37.63 2.20 -7.85
C ALA A 447 36.17 2.64 -8.20
N ALA A 448 35.20 1.75 -8.06
CA ALA A 448 33.77 2.09 -8.26
C ALA A 448 33.18 2.85 -7.06
N ILE A 449 33.75 2.70 -5.86
CA ILE A 449 33.24 3.35 -4.65
C ILE A 449 33.79 4.80 -4.57
N PRO A 450 32.91 5.80 -4.42
CA PRO A 450 33.32 7.19 -4.31
C PRO A 450 34.29 7.40 -3.13
N THR A 451 35.28 8.24 -3.32
CA THR A 451 36.17 8.63 -2.20
C THR A 451 35.45 9.63 -1.29
N PRO A 452 35.66 9.55 0.03
CA PRO A 452 35.13 10.55 0.94
C PRO A 452 35.58 11.96 0.51
N ILE A 453 34.63 12.87 0.32
CA ILE A 453 34.96 14.27 0.11
C ILE A 453 35.54 14.78 1.43
N PRO A 454 36.78 15.28 1.48
CA PRO A 454 37.29 15.85 2.70
C PRO A 454 36.43 17.02 3.11
N VAL A 455 35.72 16.90 4.25
CA VAL A 455 34.96 18.01 4.82
C VAL A 455 35.99 19.10 5.12
N SER A 456 36.06 20.13 4.26
CA SER A 456 36.79 21.33 4.57
C SER A 456 36.10 22.00 5.75
N VAL A 457 36.60 21.75 6.94
CA VAL A 457 36.19 22.49 8.13
C VAL A 457 36.52 23.97 7.84
N PRO A 458 35.53 24.87 7.74
CA PRO A 458 35.82 26.27 7.55
C PRO A 458 36.66 26.71 8.75
N PRO A 459 37.73 27.50 8.54
CA PRO A 459 38.59 27.90 9.61
C PRO A 459 37.78 28.59 10.71
N ARG A 460 37.90 28.08 11.96
CA ARG A 460 37.32 28.75 13.14
C ARG A 460 37.96 30.13 13.23
N GLY A 461 37.26 31.16 12.79
CA GLY A 461 37.73 32.53 12.95
C GLY A 461 37.38 33.48 11.81
N ALA A 462 36.11 33.74 11.58
CA ALA A 462 35.65 35.00 11.03
C ALA A 462 34.53 35.53 11.91
N ARG A 463 34.89 36.23 12.97
CA ARG A 463 33.95 37.13 13.66
C ARG A 463 33.60 38.21 12.64
N ASN A 464 32.46 38.11 12.02
CA ASN A 464 31.84 39.24 11.30
C ASN A 464 31.38 40.26 12.33
N TYR A 465 32.20 41.24 12.56
CA TYR A 465 31.73 42.54 13.01
C TYR A 465 31.06 43.25 11.81
N GLY A 466 29.77 43.02 11.64
CA GLY A 466 28.92 43.83 10.75
C GLY A 466 28.39 44.99 11.53
N GLY A 467 29.05 46.13 11.37
CA GLY A 467 28.55 47.42 11.86
C GLY A 467 27.34 47.84 11.08
N TYR A 468 26.46 48.50 11.78
CA TYR A 468 25.34 49.30 11.31
C TYR A 468 25.76 50.27 10.19
N LEU A 469 24.98 50.33 9.11
CA LEU A 469 24.39 51.56 8.53
C LEU A 469 23.17 51.17 7.69
#